data_44a9a1d3505f10ed92afe120f313b387
#
_entry.id   44a9a1d3505f10ed92afe120f313b387
#
_cell.length_a   1.000
_cell.length_b   1.000
_cell.length_c   1.000
_cell.angle_alpha   90.00
_cell.angle_beta   90.00
_cell.angle_gamma   90.00
#
_symmetry.space_group_name_H-M   'P 1'
#
loop_
_entity.id
_entity.type
_entity.pdbx_description
1 polymer ?
#
loop_
_entity_poly.entity_id
_entity_poly.type
_entity_poly.pdbx_seq_one_letter_code
_entity_poly.pdbx_strand_id
1 'polypeptide(L)'
;IIESVYFFGASITEDVPSSKKYGKLLDVVINKKIINHYAPTDDVLKWADNEKYVKGPLGLCGAIDKPIRKYHQKLTKPQNHRFASYAKTLNSFP
;
A
#
# COMPACT_ATOMS: atom_id res chain seq x y z
N ILE A 1 0.79 -6.36 -19.10
CA ILE A 1 -0.35 -5.65 -18.49
C ILE A 1 -0.85 -6.43 -17.29
N ILE A 2 -1.01 -5.73 -16.19
CA ILE A 2 -1.46 -6.29 -14.93
C ILE A 2 -2.93 -5.91 -14.73
N GLU A 3 -3.78 -6.85 -14.36
CA GLU A 3 -5.21 -6.59 -14.18
C GLU A 3 -5.45 -5.73 -12.93
N SER A 4 -5.02 -6.17 -11.78
CA SER A 4 -5.14 -5.46 -10.51
C SER A 4 -3.98 -5.79 -9.59
N VAL A 5 -3.71 -4.88 -8.62
CA VAL A 5 -2.63 -5.06 -7.64
C VAL A 5 -3.21 -4.86 -6.24
N TYR A 6 -2.81 -5.72 -5.33
CA TYR A 6 -3.22 -5.66 -3.93
C TYR A 6 -1.96 -5.61 -3.07
N PHE A 7 -1.81 -4.54 -2.28
CA PHE A 7 -0.68 -4.38 -1.37
C PHE A 7 -1.09 -4.73 0.06
N PHE A 8 -0.25 -5.50 0.71
CA PHE A 8 -0.39 -5.86 2.12
C PHE A 8 0.96 -5.61 2.79
N GLY A 9 1.03 -4.63 3.68
CA GLY A 9 2.28 -4.29 4.35
C GLY A 9 3.37 -3.80 3.39
N ALA A 10 2.99 -3.00 2.41
CA ALA A 10 3.92 -2.54 1.38
C ALA A 10 4.99 -1.61 1.96
N SER A 11 6.26 -1.94 1.73
CA SER A 11 7.40 -1.16 2.19
C SER A 11 7.95 -0.19 1.14
N ILE A 12 7.17 0.13 0.13
CA ILE A 12 7.50 1.17 -0.85
C ILE A 12 7.09 2.54 -0.33
N THR A 13 7.69 3.61 -0.88
CA THR A 13 7.42 4.96 -0.38
C THR A 13 5.98 5.42 -0.68
N GLU A 14 5.46 6.26 0.19
CA GLU A 14 4.06 6.71 0.16
C GLU A 14 3.70 7.53 -1.08
N ASP A 15 4.70 8.06 -1.80
CA ASP A 15 4.48 8.87 -2.99
C ASP A 15 4.48 8.07 -4.30
N VAL A 16 4.72 6.76 -4.24
CA VAL A 16 4.79 5.91 -5.45
C VAL A 16 3.52 6.00 -6.31
N PRO A 17 2.28 5.95 -5.75
CA PRO A 17 1.09 6.06 -6.58
C PRO A 17 0.76 7.49 -7.02
N SER A 18 1.52 8.48 -6.58
CA SER A 18 1.28 9.87 -6.94
C SER A 18 1.41 10.09 -8.45
N SER A 19 0.54 10.92 -9.01
CA SER A 19 0.64 11.32 -10.41
C SER A 19 1.94 12.05 -10.73
N LYS A 20 2.62 12.57 -9.70
CA LYS A 20 3.92 13.25 -9.84
C LYS A 20 5.11 12.30 -9.80
N LYS A 21 4.91 11.05 -9.47
CA LYS A 21 5.96 10.04 -9.37
C LYS A 21 5.70 8.91 -10.38
N TYR A 22 5.35 7.72 -9.89
CA TYR A 22 5.14 6.55 -10.73
C TYR A 22 3.69 6.33 -11.10
N GLY A 23 2.78 7.19 -10.62
CA GLY A 23 1.35 7.01 -10.84
C GLY A 23 0.97 6.91 -12.30
N LYS A 24 1.56 7.75 -13.16
CA LYS A 24 1.26 7.71 -14.60
C LYS A 24 1.66 6.39 -15.25
N LEU A 25 2.83 5.85 -14.84
CA LEU A 25 3.27 4.56 -15.33
C LEU A 25 2.35 3.44 -14.83
N LEU A 26 1.99 3.48 -13.55
CA LEU A 26 1.07 2.51 -12.96
C LEU A 26 -0.30 2.56 -13.65
N ASP A 27 -0.76 3.75 -14.00
CA ASP A 27 -2.03 3.92 -14.69
C ASP A 27 -2.04 3.23 -16.06
N VAL A 28 -0.89 3.18 -16.72
CA VAL A 28 -0.75 2.52 -18.03
C VAL A 28 -0.65 1.01 -17.89
N VAL A 29 0.15 0.52 -16.93
CA VAL A 29 0.44 -0.92 -16.83
C VAL A 29 -0.61 -1.69 -16.03
N ILE A 30 -1.38 -1.03 -15.18
CA ILE A 30 -2.43 -1.67 -14.38
C ILE A 30 -3.79 -1.34 -15.00
N ASN A 31 -4.53 -2.38 -15.36
CA ASN A 31 -5.77 -2.22 -16.10
C ASN A 31 -6.92 -1.70 -15.23
N LYS A 32 -7.17 -2.35 -14.09
CA LYS A 32 -8.37 -2.03 -13.27
C LYS A 32 -8.07 -1.19 -12.05
N LYS A 33 -7.38 -1.74 -11.06
CA LYS A 33 -7.23 -1.06 -9.77
C LYS A 33 -6.02 -1.49 -8.98
N ILE A 34 -5.62 -0.62 -8.07
CA ILE A 34 -4.64 -0.89 -7.02
C ILE A 34 -5.38 -0.71 -5.70
N ILE A 35 -5.33 -1.70 -4.82
CA ILE A 35 -5.86 -1.58 -3.47
C ILE A 35 -4.72 -1.76 -2.48
N ASN A 36 -4.48 -0.74 -1.67
CA ASN A 36 -3.50 -0.76 -0.60
C ASN A 36 -4.21 -1.02 0.73
N HIS A 37 -3.99 -2.21 1.29
CA HIS A 37 -4.45 -2.53 2.64
C HIS A 37 -3.37 -2.04 3.60
N TYR A 38 -3.50 -0.80 4.09
CA TYR A 38 -2.47 -0.20 4.92
C TYR A 38 -2.80 -0.36 6.41
N ALA A 39 -1.75 -0.44 7.21
CA ALA A 39 -1.87 -0.72 8.64
C ALA A 39 -0.93 0.18 9.45
N PRO A 40 -1.44 1.26 10.04
CA PRO A 40 -0.62 2.13 10.92
C PRO A 40 -0.04 1.40 12.12
N THR A 41 -0.56 0.22 12.45
CA THR A 41 -0.09 -0.61 13.57
C THR A 41 0.98 -1.63 13.18
N ASP A 42 1.42 -1.64 11.91
CA ASP A 42 2.43 -2.59 11.45
C ASP A 42 3.80 -2.23 12.01
N ASP A 43 4.27 -2.99 13.00
CA ASP A 43 5.51 -2.69 13.72
C ASP A 43 6.75 -2.81 12.84
N VAL A 44 6.75 -3.72 11.86
CA VAL A 44 7.87 -3.87 10.93
C VAL A 44 8.01 -2.62 10.08
N LEU A 45 6.91 -2.11 9.57
CA LEU A 45 6.92 -0.87 8.77
C LEU A 45 7.27 0.35 9.61
N LYS A 46 6.79 0.42 10.86
CA LYS A 46 7.18 1.49 11.79
C LYS A 46 8.68 1.48 12.03
N TRP A 47 9.24 0.30 12.23
CA TRP A 47 10.69 0.15 12.42
C TRP A 47 11.45 0.65 11.18
N ALA A 48 11.02 0.24 9.98
CA ALA A 48 11.65 0.63 8.73
C ALA A 48 11.60 2.15 8.54
N ASP A 49 10.49 2.78 8.89
CA ASP A 49 10.33 4.24 8.82
C ASP A 49 11.25 4.95 9.82
N ASN A 50 11.29 4.47 11.07
CA ASN A 50 12.13 5.04 12.12
C ASN A 50 13.61 4.95 11.78
N GLU A 51 14.05 3.83 11.21
CA GLU A 51 15.44 3.60 10.81
C GLU A 51 15.74 4.19 9.42
N LYS A 52 14.77 4.84 8.80
CA LYS A 52 14.91 5.52 7.51
C LYS A 52 15.28 4.60 6.35
N TYR A 53 14.98 3.31 6.47
CA TYR A 53 15.11 2.40 5.33
C TYR A 53 14.07 2.69 4.26
N VAL A 54 12.85 2.96 4.68
CA VAL A 54 11.77 3.39 3.80
C VAL A 54 11.04 4.54 4.48
N LYS A 55 11.19 5.76 3.98
CA LYS A 55 10.51 6.92 4.56
C LYS A 55 9.04 6.90 4.18
N GLY A 56 8.16 6.88 5.18
CA GLY A 56 6.73 6.86 4.97
C GLY A 56 6.27 5.67 4.13
N PRO A 57 6.43 4.42 4.66
CA PRO A 57 5.99 3.25 3.89
C PRO A 57 4.53 3.31 3.50
N LEU A 58 4.22 3.01 2.24
CA LEU A 58 2.86 3.06 1.72
C LEU A 58 1.90 2.19 2.54
N GLY A 59 2.37 1.01 2.97
CA GLY A 59 1.57 0.09 3.77
C GLY A 59 1.37 0.52 5.23
N LEU A 60 2.11 1.52 5.69
CA LEU A 60 1.97 2.08 7.05
C LEU A 60 1.13 3.35 7.04
N CYS A 61 1.43 4.26 6.14
CA CYS A 61 0.91 5.63 6.15
C CYS A 61 -0.23 5.86 5.15
N GLY A 62 -0.35 5.01 4.12
CA GLY A 62 -1.20 5.30 2.99
C GLY A 62 -0.54 6.27 2.03
N ALA A 63 -1.18 6.54 0.91
CA ALA A 63 -0.64 7.40 -0.14
C ALA A 63 -0.73 8.88 0.24
N ILE A 64 0.27 9.64 -0.21
CA ILE A 64 0.27 11.11 -0.11
C ILE A 64 0.20 11.71 -1.51
N ASP A 65 0.02 13.02 -1.57
CA ASP A 65 -0.19 13.78 -2.79
C ASP A 65 -1.44 13.28 -3.52
N LYS A 66 -1.54 13.53 -4.80
CA LYS A 66 -2.70 13.12 -5.57
C LYS A 66 -2.45 11.76 -6.22
N PRO A 67 -2.82 10.65 -5.59
CA PRO A 67 -2.67 9.35 -6.23
C PRO A 67 -3.57 9.24 -7.44
N ILE A 68 -3.23 8.31 -8.34
CA ILE A 68 -4.03 8.10 -9.54
C ILE A 68 -5.42 7.54 -9.18
N ARG A 69 -6.38 7.70 -10.09
CA ARG A 69 -7.77 7.26 -9.86
C ARG A 69 -7.90 5.77 -9.56
N LYS A 70 -7.04 4.97 -10.14
CA LYS A 70 -7.07 3.51 -9.95
C LYS A 70 -6.62 3.09 -8.55
N TYR A 71 -6.00 4.00 -7.81
CA TYR A 71 -5.52 3.71 -6.45
C TYR A 71 -6.62 3.89 -5.43
N HIS A 72 -6.78 2.88 -4.58
CA HIS A 72 -7.68 2.88 -3.43
C HIS A 72 -6.93 2.36 -2.22
N GLN A 73 -7.37 2.73 -1.03
CA GLN A 73 -6.75 2.20 0.18
C GLN A 73 -7.80 1.86 1.22
N LYS A 74 -7.51 0.83 2.00
CA LYS A 74 -8.36 0.35 3.09
C LYS A 74 -7.53 0.20 4.35
N LEU A 75 -8.01 0.79 5.43
CA LEU A 75 -7.38 0.65 6.74
C LEU A 75 -7.58 -0.77 7.25
N THR A 76 -6.51 -1.35 7.79
CA THR A 76 -6.57 -2.68 8.39
C THR A 76 -5.72 -2.71 9.67
N LYS A 77 -5.98 -3.69 10.55
CA LYS A 77 -5.27 -3.84 11.82
C LYS A 77 -4.83 -5.28 12.01
N PRO A 78 -3.83 -5.73 11.23
CA PRO A 78 -3.31 -7.09 11.39
C PRO A 78 -2.56 -7.23 12.71
N GLN A 79 -2.48 -8.46 13.21
CA GLN A 79 -1.75 -8.76 14.43
C GLN A 79 -0.24 -8.57 14.26
N ASN A 80 0.28 -8.88 13.09
CA ASN A 80 1.70 -8.75 12.76
C ASN A 80 1.88 -8.55 11.26
N HIS A 81 3.14 -8.43 10.81
CA HIS A 81 3.50 -8.15 9.42
C HIS A 81 3.50 -9.41 8.54
N ARG A 82 2.70 -10.42 8.84
CA ARG A 82 2.62 -11.65 8.04
C ARG A 82 1.36 -11.62 7.19
N PHE A 83 1.44 -12.23 6.00
CA PHE A 83 0.29 -12.27 5.10
C PHE A 83 -0.94 -12.88 5.78
N ALA A 84 -0.75 -13.95 6.56
CA ALA A 84 -1.88 -14.59 7.26
C ALA A 84 -2.61 -13.63 8.20
N SER A 85 -1.87 -12.73 8.88
CA SER A 85 -2.48 -11.73 9.76
C SER A 85 -3.25 -10.69 8.99
N TYR A 86 -2.72 -10.23 7.85
CA TYR A 86 -3.43 -9.31 6.97
C TYR A 86 -4.68 -9.97 6.40
N ALA A 87 -4.58 -11.22 5.97
CA ALA A 87 -5.70 -11.95 5.39
C ALA A 87 -6.87 -12.06 6.36
N LYS A 88 -6.60 -12.23 7.66
CA LYS A 88 -7.65 -12.31 8.69
C LYS A 88 -8.47 -11.03 8.82
N THR A 89 -7.93 -9.90 8.38
CA THR A 89 -8.65 -8.61 8.47
C THR A 89 -9.60 -8.39 7.29
N LEU A 90 -9.57 -9.25 6.30
CA LEU A 90 -10.37 -9.10 5.08
C LEU A 90 -11.72 -9.79 5.25
N ASN A 91 -12.79 -9.04 5.03
CA ASN A 91 -14.15 -9.59 5.04
C ASN A 91 -14.50 -10.17 3.66
N SER A 92 -13.98 -9.56 2.63
CA SER A 92 -14.14 -10.04 1.27
C SER A 92 -12.89 -9.67 0.48
N PHE A 93 -12.40 -10.60 -0.33
CA PHE A 93 -11.21 -10.41 -1.16
C PHE A 93 -11.43 -11.10 -2.50
N PRO A 94 -11.03 -10.51 -3.58
CA PRO A 94 -10.44 -9.18 -3.74
C PRO A 94 -11.38 -8.01 -3.55
#